data_292ebf55bc925a9c0aba8e4f8ceada28
#
_entry.id   292ebf55bc925a9c0aba8e4f8ceada28
#
_cell.length_a   1.000
_cell.length_b   1.000
_cell.length_c   1.000
_cell.angle_alpha   90.00
_cell.angle_beta   90.00
_cell.angle_gamma   90.00
#
_symmetry.space_group_name_H-M   'P 1'
#
loop_
_entity.id
_entity.type
_entity.pdbx_description
1 polymer ?
#
loop_
_entity_poly.entity_id
_entity_poly.type
_entity_poly.pdbx_seq_one_letter_code
_entity_poly.pdbx_strand_id
1 'polypeptide(L)'
;MPLGFFDFVEGIPPYSENRDGAMRLNKRYDLILDPFRTSFSGTRVLDLGAHDGRWAYAMAEAGAKRVVGVEARPELVERFRYFPDTDYKSRVDLRVGEIFATLEALVADGEEFDVVAIFGVFYHIMDHFRLLQMIRLLGAKLVLIDSEFVQVQNPIIQLMFERTSSPLNSPEQVPGQDQALIGIPSFRAMGAMARALNLEIVWSDAEAVFGHDRKGVQDYFRKEGKRRAACCLLAGA
;
A
#
# COMPACT_ATOMS: atom_id res chain seq x y z
N MET A 1 -9.93 -5.89 25.60
CA MET A 1 -9.65 -6.35 24.23
C MET A 1 -8.14 -6.44 24.09
N PRO A 2 -7.60 -7.40 23.35
CA PRO A 2 -6.16 -7.33 23.03
C PRO A 2 -5.87 -6.01 22.33
N LEU A 3 -4.75 -5.38 22.69
CA LEU A 3 -4.31 -4.14 22.07
C LEU A 3 -3.92 -4.44 20.62
N GLY A 4 -4.48 -3.70 19.66
CA GLY A 4 -4.07 -3.79 18.26
C GLY A 4 -2.73 -3.07 18.04
N PHE A 5 -2.01 -3.47 17.01
CA PHE A 5 -0.71 -2.86 16.70
C PHE A 5 -0.78 -1.34 16.55
N PHE A 6 -1.84 -0.82 15.93
CA PHE A 6 -2.01 0.60 15.64
C PHE A 6 -2.74 1.39 16.74
N ASP A 7 -3.00 0.84 17.94
CA ASP A 7 -3.67 1.59 18.99
C ASP A 7 -2.90 2.85 19.43
N PHE A 8 -1.57 2.86 19.24
CA PHE A 8 -0.73 4.02 19.52
C PHE A 8 -1.09 5.27 18.70
N VAL A 9 -1.70 5.11 17.51
CA VAL A 9 -2.06 6.25 16.66
C VAL A 9 -3.25 7.05 17.22
N GLU A 10 -4.04 6.50 18.14
CA GLU A 10 -5.19 7.20 18.72
C GLU A 10 -4.82 8.54 19.40
N GLY A 11 -3.58 8.65 19.87
CA GLY A 11 -3.03 9.88 20.43
C GLY A 11 -2.39 10.82 19.41
N ILE A 12 -2.35 10.47 18.12
CA ILE A 12 -1.62 11.20 17.08
C ILE A 12 -2.59 11.85 16.09
N PRO A 13 -2.52 13.16 15.83
CA PRO A 13 -3.31 13.79 14.76
C PRO A 13 -2.91 13.24 13.38
N PRO A 14 -3.87 13.04 12.45
CA PRO A 14 -5.31 13.27 12.56
C PRO A 14 -6.12 12.09 13.12
N TYR A 15 -5.48 10.99 13.56
CA TYR A 15 -6.18 9.80 14.04
C TYR A 15 -6.96 10.04 15.33
N SER A 16 -6.43 10.93 16.21
CA SER A 16 -7.12 11.34 17.45
C SER A 16 -8.49 12.00 17.19
N GLU A 17 -8.72 12.48 15.96
CA GLU A 17 -9.99 13.07 15.54
C GLU A 17 -10.96 12.05 14.94
N ASN A 18 -10.47 10.83 14.64
CA ASN A 18 -11.24 9.76 14.01
C ASN A 18 -11.19 8.48 14.87
N ARG A 19 -12.23 8.31 15.68
CA ARG A 19 -12.36 7.16 16.62
C ARG A 19 -12.26 5.78 15.97
N ASP A 20 -12.57 5.67 14.68
CA ASP A 20 -12.50 4.39 13.95
C ASP A 20 -11.18 4.20 13.19
N GLY A 21 -10.26 5.18 13.25
CA GLY A 21 -9.02 5.17 12.50
C GLY A 21 -8.08 4.03 12.89
N ALA A 22 -7.76 3.92 14.18
CA ALA A 22 -6.91 2.85 14.71
C ALA A 22 -7.56 1.47 14.50
N MET A 23 -8.86 1.33 14.79
CA MET A 23 -9.60 0.08 14.58
C MET A 23 -9.53 -0.36 13.11
N ARG A 24 -9.73 0.55 12.15
CA ARG A 24 -9.61 0.23 10.73
C ARG A 24 -8.19 -0.21 10.35
N LEU A 25 -7.18 0.44 10.88
CA LEU A 25 -5.78 0.08 10.64
C LEU A 25 -5.48 -1.31 11.21
N ASN A 26 -5.91 -1.60 12.43
CA ASN A 26 -5.72 -2.92 13.05
C ASN A 26 -6.39 -4.03 12.24
N LYS A 27 -7.63 -3.85 11.81
CA LYS A 27 -8.30 -4.84 10.95
C LYS A 27 -7.58 -5.05 9.61
N ARG A 28 -7.13 -3.95 8.98
CA ARG A 28 -6.34 -4.09 7.76
C ARG A 28 -5.01 -4.79 8.02
N TYR A 29 -4.37 -4.53 9.16
CA TYR A 29 -3.16 -5.25 9.56
C TYR A 29 -3.38 -6.77 9.55
N ASP A 30 -4.47 -7.25 10.15
CA ASP A 30 -4.83 -8.68 10.21
C ASP A 30 -5.02 -9.30 8.81
N LEU A 31 -5.42 -8.49 7.81
CA LEU A 31 -5.65 -8.96 6.45
C LEU A 31 -4.40 -8.88 5.55
N ILE A 32 -3.63 -7.77 5.64
CA ILE A 32 -2.63 -7.44 4.64
C ILE A 32 -1.18 -7.63 5.11
N LEU A 33 -0.94 -7.70 6.41
CA LEU A 33 0.40 -7.79 6.97
C LEU A 33 0.61 -9.03 7.81
N ASP A 34 -0.26 -9.32 8.77
CA ASP A 34 -0.10 -10.45 9.70
C ASP A 34 0.09 -11.81 9.01
N PRO A 35 -0.65 -12.15 7.92
CA PRO A 35 -0.43 -13.41 7.20
C PRO A 35 0.97 -13.56 6.58
N PHE A 36 1.66 -12.43 6.38
CA PHE A 36 3.01 -12.37 5.78
C PHE A 36 4.08 -12.01 6.80
N ARG A 37 3.76 -12.00 8.10
CA ARG A 37 4.67 -11.54 9.16
C ARG A 37 6.06 -12.21 9.09
N THR A 38 6.09 -13.51 8.87
CA THR A 38 7.35 -14.27 8.75
C THR A 38 8.17 -13.92 7.50
N SER A 39 7.52 -13.42 6.45
CA SER A 39 8.17 -13.02 5.21
C SER A 39 8.96 -11.71 5.34
N PHE A 40 8.78 -10.96 6.43
CA PHE A 40 9.54 -9.73 6.66
C PHE A 40 10.87 -9.95 7.36
N SER A 41 11.08 -11.12 7.99
CA SER A 41 12.28 -11.37 8.81
C SER A 41 13.58 -11.21 8.03
N GLY A 42 14.39 -10.21 8.40
CA GLY A 42 15.69 -9.94 7.80
C GLY A 42 15.67 -9.32 6.40
N THR A 43 14.48 -8.97 5.87
CA THR A 43 14.28 -8.48 4.50
C THR A 43 14.51 -6.98 4.35
N ARG A 44 14.76 -6.56 3.11
CA ARG A 44 14.66 -5.17 2.66
C ARG A 44 13.30 -4.96 2.01
N VAL A 45 12.57 -3.96 2.50
CA VAL A 45 11.20 -3.66 2.08
C VAL A 45 11.12 -2.27 1.45
N LEU A 46 10.38 -2.14 0.35
CA LEU A 46 10.00 -0.87 -0.26
C LEU A 46 8.49 -0.65 -0.06
N ASP A 47 8.11 0.45 0.57
CA ASP A 47 6.72 0.87 0.80
C ASP A 47 6.39 2.05 -0.12
N LEU A 48 5.59 1.82 -1.15
CA LEU A 48 5.21 2.82 -2.14
C LEU A 48 3.90 3.50 -1.75
N GLY A 49 3.92 4.83 -1.66
CA GLY A 49 2.83 5.63 -1.11
C GLY A 49 2.76 5.46 0.42
N ALA A 50 3.91 5.58 1.08
CA ALA A 50 4.08 5.26 2.50
C ALA A 50 3.25 6.14 3.45
N HIS A 51 2.69 7.26 2.96
CA HIS A 51 1.92 8.22 3.74
C HIS A 51 2.73 8.72 4.95
N ASP A 52 2.25 8.52 6.19
CA ASP A 52 2.95 8.88 7.42
C ASP A 52 3.87 7.76 7.96
N GLY A 53 4.16 6.75 7.16
CA GLY A 53 5.03 5.64 7.51
C GLY A 53 4.40 4.54 8.35
N ARG A 54 3.06 4.55 8.53
CA ARG A 54 2.35 3.58 9.40
C ARG A 54 2.62 2.13 9.02
N TRP A 55 2.58 1.82 7.73
CA TRP A 55 2.83 0.47 7.24
C TRP A 55 4.31 0.13 7.25
N ALA A 56 5.18 1.09 6.89
CA ALA A 56 6.62 0.94 7.03
C ALA A 56 7.04 0.61 8.47
N TYR A 57 6.42 1.29 9.46
CA TYR A 57 6.63 1.04 10.87
C TYR A 57 6.17 -0.37 11.29
N ALA A 58 5.02 -0.82 10.80
CA ALA A 58 4.50 -2.15 11.05
C ALA A 58 5.37 -3.25 10.43
N MET A 59 5.86 -3.05 9.20
CA MET A 59 6.76 -3.99 8.54
C MET A 59 8.13 -4.07 9.22
N ALA A 60 8.62 -2.96 9.76
CA ALA A 60 9.84 -2.94 10.56
C ALA A 60 9.66 -3.73 11.89
N GLU A 61 8.52 -3.58 12.56
CA GLU A 61 8.17 -4.37 13.75
C GLU A 61 8.06 -5.87 13.41
N ALA A 62 7.48 -6.22 12.25
CA ALA A 62 7.39 -7.60 11.78
C ALA A 62 8.74 -8.25 11.45
N GLY A 63 9.86 -7.51 11.56
CA GLY A 63 11.22 -8.05 11.44
C GLY A 63 11.98 -7.62 10.20
N ALA A 64 11.47 -6.70 9.39
CA ALA A 64 12.23 -6.16 8.27
C ALA A 64 13.54 -5.53 8.77
N LYS A 65 14.64 -5.84 8.07
CA LYS A 65 15.97 -5.28 8.36
C LYS A 65 16.02 -3.80 8.03
N ARG A 66 15.37 -3.39 6.97
CA ARG A 66 15.24 -2.02 6.51
C ARG A 66 13.95 -1.85 5.74
N VAL A 67 13.24 -0.77 5.98
CA VAL A 67 12.07 -0.36 5.19
C VAL A 67 12.36 1.02 4.59
N VAL A 68 12.33 1.13 3.27
CA VAL A 68 12.37 2.40 2.56
C VAL A 68 10.93 2.75 2.19
N GLY A 69 10.40 3.84 2.73
CA GLY A 69 9.06 4.34 2.39
C GLY A 69 9.17 5.57 1.48
N VAL A 70 8.37 5.60 0.43
CA VAL A 70 8.33 6.70 -0.55
C VAL A 70 6.97 7.36 -0.51
N GLU A 71 6.93 8.66 -0.27
CA GLU A 71 5.70 9.46 -0.21
C GLU A 71 5.92 10.81 -0.88
N ALA A 72 5.00 11.23 -1.73
CA ALA A 72 5.13 12.46 -2.49
C ALA A 72 4.91 13.72 -1.64
N ARG A 73 4.21 13.61 -0.51
CA ARG A 73 3.80 14.73 0.34
C ARG A 73 4.70 14.86 1.57
N PRO A 74 5.56 15.89 1.64
CA PRO A 74 6.49 16.06 2.76
C PRO A 74 5.79 16.20 4.12
N GLU A 75 4.62 16.84 4.16
CA GLU A 75 3.84 17.01 5.38
C GLU A 75 3.30 15.68 5.96
N LEU A 76 3.16 14.65 5.13
CA LEU A 76 2.82 13.31 5.60
C LEU A 76 4.04 12.60 6.17
N VAL A 77 5.18 12.68 5.48
CA VAL A 77 6.45 12.10 5.96
C VAL A 77 6.84 12.67 7.31
N GLU A 78 6.67 13.97 7.52
CA GLU A 78 6.98 14.64 8.80
C GLU A 78 6.20 14.08 9.99
N ARG A 79 5.00 13.51 9.77
CA ARG A 79 4.18 12.93 10.86
C ARG A 79 4.82 11.71 11.50
N PHE A 80 5.73 11.03 10.82
CA PHE A 80 6.43 9.87 11.36
C PHE A 80 7.20 10.17 12.65
N ARG A 81 7.61 11.42 12.86
CA ARG A 81 8.27 11.86 14.11
C ARG A 81 7.46 11.61 15.37
N TYR A 82 6.11 11.58 15.24
CA TYR A 82 5.20 11.38 16.37
C TYR A 82 4.99 9.90 16.74
N PHE A 83 5.50 8.98 15.92
CA PHE A 83 5.38 7.54 16.21
C PHE A 83 6.31 7.17 17.37
N PRO A 84 5.95 6.15 18.18
CA PRO A 84 6.76 5.73 19.33
C PRO A 84 8.22 5.45 18.95
N ASP A 85 9.14 5.90 19.80
CA ASP A 85 10.55 5.59 19.66
C ASP A 85 10.82 4.16 20.13
N THR A 86 10.94 3.26 19.15
CA THR A 86 11.25 1.85 19.33
C THR A 86 12.53 1.51 18.59
N ASP A 87 13.15 0.37 18.91
CA ASP A 87 14.35 -0.12 18.24
C ASP A 87 14.13 -0.35 16.73
N TYR A 88 12.92 -0.74 16.33
CA TYR A 88 12.57 -0.94 14.92
C TYR A 88 12.22 0.35 14.17
N LYS A 89 11.90 1.48 14.85
CA LYS A 89 11.68 2.77 14.18
C LYS A 89 12.91 3.22 13.38
N SER A 90 14.11 2.98 13.91
CA SER A 90 15.37 3.31 13.24
C SER A 90 15.64 2.55 11.94
N ARG A 91 14.89 1.47 11.68
CA ARG A 91 14.97 0.70 10.44
C ARG A 91 14.13 1.29 9.30
N VAL A 92 13.31 2.30 9.59
CA VAL A 92 12.43 2.98 8.63
C VAL A 92 13.10 4.23 8.10
N ASP A 93 13.22 4.33 6.78
CA ASP A 93 13.77 5.45 6.03
C ASP A 93 12.66 6.01 5.12
N LEU A 94 11.97 7.05 5.58
CA LEU A 94 10.92 7.70 4.79
C LEU A 94 11.53 8.80 3.91
N ARG A 95 11.23 8.75 2.62
CA ARG A 95 11.73 9.67 1.61
C ARG A 95 10.58 10.41 0.95
N VAL A 96 10.75 11.71 0.78
CA VAL A 96 9.86 12.50 -0.06
C VAL A 96 10.24 12.27 -1.52
N GLY A 97 9.29 11.78 -2.32
CA GLY A 97 9.53 11.51 -3.73
C GLY A 97 8.29 11.01 -4.47
N GLU A 98 8.30 11.21 -5.77
CA GLU A 98 7.31 10.64 -6.68
C GLU A 98 7.68 9.17 -6.97
N ILE A 99 6.67 8.30 -7.06
CA ILE A 99 6.86 6.84 -7.13
C ILE A 99 7.71 6.45 -8.35
N PHE A 100 7.37 6.89 -9.56
CA PHE A 100 8.07 6.46 -10.76
C PHE A 100 9.49 7.01 -10.85
N ALA A 101 9.69 8.29 -10.52
CA ALA A 101 11.02 8.89 -10.48
C ALA A 101 11.92 8.19 -9.45
N THR A 102 11.36 7.83 -8.29
CA THR A 102 12.10 7.08 -7.26
C THR A 102 12.44 5.67 -7.74
N LEU A 103 11.48 4.96 -8.35
CA LEU A 103 11.72 3.62 -8.88
C LEU A 103 12.79 3.63 -9.98
N GLU A 104 12.77 4.63 -10.88
CA GLU A 104 13.79 4.80 -11.91
C GLU A 104 15.18 4.96 -11.32
N ALA A 105 15.32 5.81 -10.29
CA ALA A 105 16.58 5.99 -9.58
C ALA A 105 17.04 4.69 -8.89
N LEU A 106 16.16 4.01 -8.16
CA LEU A 106 16.48 2.76 -7.46
C LEU A 106 16.94 1.66 -8.44
N VAL A 107 16.27 1.54 -9.60
CA VAL A 107 16.66 0.58 -10.64
C VAL A 107 18.01 0.97 -11.26
N ALA A 108 18.24 2.26 -11.54
CA ALA A 108 19.51 2.73 -12.09
C ALA A 108 20.69 2.52 -11.13
N ASP A 109 20.42 2.65 -9.82
CA ASP A 109 21.42 2.43 -8.76
C ASP A 109 21.65 0.94 -8.44
N GLY A 110 20.90 0.03 -9.10
CA GLY A 110 21.00 -1.41 -8.87
C GLY A 110 20.53 -1.83 -7.47
N GLU A 111 19.61 -1.06 -6.87
CA GLU A 111 19.03 -1.40 -5.56
C GLU A 111 18.10 -2.60 -5.68
N GLU A 112 18.13 -3.47 -4.68
CA GLU A 112 17.28 -4.67 -4.61
C GLU A 112 16.41 -4.64 -3.35
N PHE A 113 15.18 -5.16 -3.47
CA PHE A 113 14.23 -5.31 -2.37
C PHE A 113 13.60 -6.70 -2.40
N ASP A 114 13.48 -7.33 -1.24
CA ASP A 114 12.84 -8.64 -1.10
C ASP A 114 11.32 -8.55 -1.19
N VAL A 115 10.77 -7.48 -0.60
CA VAL A 115 9.32 -7.23 -0.51
C VAL A 115 9.02 -5.81 -0.97
N VAL A 116 7.95 -5.66 -1.77
CA VAL A 116 7.37 -4.34 -2.11
C VAL A 116 5.93 -4.28 -1.62
N ALA A 117 5.59 -3.25 -0.87
CA ALA A 117 4.25 -2.97 -0.39
C ALA A 117 3.62 -1.79 -1.13
N ILE A 118 2.34 -1.92 -1.50
CA ILE A 118 1.55 -0.92 -2.23
C ILE A 118 0.18 -0.82 -1.55
N PHE A 119 0.12 -0.12 -0.42
CA PHE A 119 -1.07 -0.11 0.43
C PHE A 119 -1.87 1.19 0.30
N GLY A 120 -2.94 1.14 -0.51
CA GLY A 120 -3.86 2.27 -0.66
C GLY A 120 -3.46 3.30 -1.71
N VAL A 121 -2.43 3.01 -2.53
CA VAL A 121 -1.97 3.93 -3.57
C VAL A 121 -2.17 3.38 -4.99
N PHE A 122 -2.27 2.06 -5.17
CA PHE A 122 -2.32 1.43 -6.49
C PHE A 122 -3.46 1.95 -7.38
N TYR A 123 -4.64 2.23 -6.82
CA TYR A 123 -5.78 2.78 -7.55
C TYR A 123 -5.66 4.29 -7.84
N HIS A 124 -4.64 4.97 -7.35
CA HIS A 124 -4.30 6.35 -7.70
C HIS A 124 -3.33 6.46 -8.89
N ILE A 125 -2.79 5.33 -9.35
CA ILE A 125 -1.79 5.25 -10.41
C ILE A 125 -2.47 5.04 -11.76
N MET A 126 -1.91 5.62 -12.84
CA MET A 126 -2.38 5.40 -14.20
C MET A 126 -1.65 4.23 -14.87
N ASP A 127 -0.34 4.15 -14.70
CA ASP A 127 0.51 3.20 -15.41
C ASP A 127 0.85 1.99 -14.52
N HIS A 128 -0.18 1.20 -14.20
CA HIS A 128 -0.05 0.02 -13.35
C HIS A 128 0.92 -1.03 -13.89
N PHE A 129 0.90 -1.24 -15.21
CA PHE A 129 1.76 -2.27 -15.80
C PHE A 129 3.22 -1.88 -15.72
N ARG A 130 3.57 -0.62 -16.01
CA ARG A 130 4.91 -0.09 -15.83
C ARG A 130 5.38 -0.16 -14.37
N LEU A 131 4.49 0.18 -13.42
CA LEU A 131 4.79 0.06 -11.99
C LEU A 131 5.22 -1.37 -11.64
N LEU A 132 4.44 -2.37 -12.04
CA LEU A 132 4.75 -3.78 -11.76
C LEU A 132 6.03 -4.25 -12.48
N GLN A 133 6.29 -3.76 -13.71
CA GLN A 133 7.55 -4.03 -14.42
C GLN A 133 8.76 -3.49 -13.65
N MET A 134 8.70 -2.24 -13.18
CA MET A 134 9.79 -1.62 -12.43
C MET A 134 10.04 -2.32 -11.09
N ILE A 135 8.97 -2.69 -10.38
CA ILE A 135 9.09 -3.47 -9.14
C ILE A 135 9.80 -4.82 -9.40
N ARG A 136 9.50 -5.46 -10.52
CA ARG A 136 10.17 -6.70 -10.89
C ARG A 136 11.68 -6.51 -11.14
N LEU A 137 12.09 -5.37 -11.72
CA LEU A 137 13.49 -5.03 -11.93
C LEU A 137 14.26 -4.83 -10.61
N LEU A 138 13.57 -4.51 -9.52
CA LEU A 138 14.14 -4.42 -8.17
C LEU A 138 14.32 -5.78 -7.49
N GLY A 139 14.04 -6.90 -8.17
CA GLY A 139 14.26 -8.25 -7.63
C GLY A 139 13.22 -8.70 -6.60
N ALA A 140 12.09 -8.01 -6.45
CA ALA A 140 11.07 -8.32 -5.46
C ALA A 140 10.52 -9.74 -5.63
N LYS A 141 10.57 -10.53 -4.56
CA LYS A 141 10.04 -11.90 -4.50
C LYS A 141 8.58 -11.92 -4.08
N LEU A 142 8.16 -10.91 -3.32
CA LEU A 142 6.82 -10.74 -2.80
C LEU A 142 6.37 -9.29 -3.02
N VAL A 143 5.22 -9.10 -3.65
CA VAL A 143 4.57 -7.78 -3.75
C VAL A 143 3.22 -7.86 -3.05
N LEU A 144 3.02 -7.03 -2.05
CA LEU A 144 1.78 -6.93 -1.29
C LEU A 144 0.98 -5.72 -1.76
N ILE A 145 -0.27 -5.93 -2.16
CA ILE A 145 -1.14 -4.89 -2.68
C ILE A 145 -2.44 -4.86 -1.89
N ASP A 146 -2.85 -3.67 -1.42
CA ASP A 146 -4.18 -3.42 -0.89
C ASP A 146 -4.77 -2.19 -1.60
N SER A 147 -5.79 -2.41 -2.43
CA SER A 147 -6.29 -1.41 -3.38
C SER A 147 -7.78 -1.52 -3.61
N GLU A 148 -8.36 -0.51 -4.26
CA GLU A 148 -9.69 -0.61 -4.87
C GLU A 148 -9.58 -1.21 -6.27
N PHE A 149 -10.56 -2.06 -6.62
CA PHE A 149 -10.69 -2.70 -7.92
C PHE A 149 -12.13 -2.59 -8.42
N VAL A 150 -12.34 -2.33 -9.71
CA VAL A 150 -13.69 -2.33 -10.28
C VAL A 150 -14.20 -3.75 -10.51
N GLN A 151 -15.49 -3.96 -10.22
CA GLN A 151 -16.16 -5.26 -10.25
C GLN A 151 -16.84 -5.49 -11.60
N VAL A 152 -16.04 -5.59 -12.67
CA VAL A 152 -16.50 -5.88 -14.01
C VAL A 152 -15.81 -7.12 -14.58
N GLN A 153 -16.45 -7.79 -15.53
CA GLN A 153 -15.95 -9.03 -16.11
C GLN A 153 -14.81 -8.81 -17.12
N ASN A 154 -14.68 -7.60 -17.65
CA ASN A 154 -13.65 -7.27 -18.63
C ASN A 154 -12.35 -6.80 -17.94
N PRO A 155 -11.16 -7.09 -18.53
CA PRO A 155 -9.89 -6.58 -18.06
C PRO A 155 -9.72 -5.10 -18.49
N ILE A 156 -10.25 -4.18 -17.70
CA ILE A 156 -10.23 -2.74 -17.97
C ILE A 156 -9.55 -1.95 -16.83
N ILE A 157 -9.11 -0.75 -17.15
CA ILE A 157 -8.77 0.29 -16.19
C ILE A 157 -9.81 1.39 -16.32
N GLN A 158 -10.57 1.63 -15.27
CA GLN A 158 -11.55 2.71 -15.21
C GLN A 158 -10.88 4.00 -14.83
N LEU A 159 -10.96 5.00 -15.70
CA LEU A 159 -10.44 6.33 -15.43
C LEU A 159 -11.41 7.13 -14.56
N MET A 160 -10.86 7.87 -13.61
CA MET A 160 -11.60 8.76 -12.74
C MET A 160 -10.78 10.02 -12.45
N PHE A 161 -11.46 11.08 -12.03
CA PHE A 161 -10.81 12.28 -11.50
C PHE A 161 -10.97 12.34 -9.98
N GLU A 162 -9.93 12.80 -9.31
CA GLU A 162 -9.96 13.08 -7.86
C GLU A 162 -9.29 14.41 -7.54
N ARG A 163 -9.75 15.06 -6.48
CA ARG A 163 -9.22 16.37 -6.08
C ARG A 163 -7.83 16.23 -5.49
N THR A 164 -6.88 17.01 -6.01
CA THR A 164 -5.47 17.02 -5.55
C THR A 164 -5.30 17.62 -4.15
N SER A 165 -6.25 18.46 -3.71
CA SER A 165 -6.23 19.10 -2.40
C SER A 165 -6.48 18.15 -1.22
N SER A 166 -6.99 16.93 -1.46
CA SER A 166 -7.18 15.94 -0.41
C SER A 166 -5.88 15.18 -0.13
N PRO A 167 -5.44 15.06 1.13
CA PRO A 167 -4.21 14.35 1.47
C PRO A 167 -4.28 12.83 1.25
N LEU A 168 -5.48 12.30 1.00
CA LEU A 168 -5.70 10.88 0.70
C LEU A 168 -5.78 10.58 -0.80
N ASN A 169 -5.72 11.62 -1.65
CA ASN A 169 -5.79 11.50 -3.10
C ASN A 169 -4.41 11.73 -3.72
N SER A 170 -4.29 11.47 -5.02
CA SER A 170 -3.07 11.77 -5.77
C SER A 170 -2.68 13.25 -5.64
N PRO A 171 -1.39 13.56 -5.50
CA PRO A 171 -0.92 14.95 -5.60
C PRO A 171 -1.10 15.49 -7.03
N GLU A 172 -0.79 16.74 -7.22
CA GLU A 172 -0.74 17.33 -8.56
C GLU A 172 0.22 16.54 -9.45
N GLN A 173 -0.24 16.19 -10.64
CA GLN A 173 0.55 15.54 -11.69
C GLN A 173 1.15 16.60 -12.64
N VAL A 174 0.49 17.75 -12.70
CA VAL A 174 0.92 18.94 -13.42
C VAL A 174 0.72 20.14 -12.49
N PRO A 175 1.67 21.08 -12.39
CA PRO A 175 1.56 22.24 -11.50
C PRO A 175 0.25 23.02 -11.66
N GLY A 176 -0.43 23.28 -10.54
CA GLY A 176 -1.71 24.00 -10.49
C GLY A 176 -2.93 23.18 -10.89
N GLN A 177 -2.83 21.85 -10.91
CA GLN A 177 -3.91 20.94 -11.26
C GLN A 177 -4.85 20.71 -10.07
N ASP A 178 -6.13 21.07 -10.19
CA ASP A 178 -7.14 20.85 -9.15
C ASP A 178 -7.62 19.39 -9.05
N GLN A 179 -7.51 18.64 -10.15
CA GLN A 179 -7.95 17.26 -10.25
C GLN A 179 -6.91 16.39 -10.95
N ALA A 180 -6.47 15.33 -10.30
CA ALA A 180 -5.61 14.31 -10.89
C ALA A 180 -6.45 13.24 -11.60
N LEU A 181 -5.96 12.76 -12.74
CA LEU A 181 -6.52 11.61 -13.43
C LEU A 181 -5.92 10.33 -12.81
N ILE A 182 -6.80 9.43 -12.38
CA ILE A 182 -6.42 8.15 -11.77
C ILE A 182 -7.01 6.98 -12.54
N GLY A 183 -6.45 5.79 -12.37
CA GLY A 183 -6.89 4.56 -12.98
C GLY A 183 -7.21 3.50 -11.95
N ILE A 184 -8.43 2.95 -11.96
CA ILE A 184 -8.81 1.84 -11.09
C ILE A 184 -8.90 0.57 -11.93
N PRO A 185 -7.98 -0.41 -11.74
CA PRO A 185 -8.01 -1.64 -12.51
C PRO A 185 -9.18 -2.54 -12.08
N SER A 186 -9.70 -3.33 -13.01
CA SER A 186 -10.58 -4.44 -12.65
C SER A 186 -9.78 -5.61 -12.06
N PHE A 187 -10.45 -6.51 -11.32
CA PHE A 187 -9.83 -7.77 -10.88
C PHE A 187 -9.26 -8.56 -12.05
N ARG A 188 -9.92 -8.53 -13.20
CA ARG A 188 -9.47 -9.19 -14.44
C ARG A 188 -8.25 -8.51 -15.04
N ALA A 189 -8.17 -7.17 -14.99
CA ALA A 189 -6.99 -6.43 -15.43
C ALA A 189 -5.78 -6.77 -14.56
N MET A 190 -5.95 -6.81 -13.24
CA MET A 190 -4.89 -7.21 -12.31
C MET A 190 -4.36 -8.61 -12.63
N GLY A 191 -5.25 -9.60 -12.81
CA GLY A 191 -4.85 -10.96 -13.20
C GLY A 191 -4.18 -11.03 -14.59
N ALA A 192 -4.59 -10.18 -15.54
CA ALA A 192 -3.95 -10.10 -16.85
C ALA A 192 -2.53 -9.53 -16.77
N MET A 193 -2.33 -8.46 -15.99
CA MET A 193 -1.02 -7.86 -15.76
C MET A 193 -0.07 -8.82 -15.05
N ALA A 194 -0.54 -9.49 -13.98
CA ALA A 194 0.24 -10.48 -13.24
C ALA A 194 0.70 -11.62 -14.18
N ARG A 195 -0.20 -12.19 -14.96
CA ARG A 195 0.11 -13.24 -15.94
C ARG A 195 1.11 -12.78 -16.99
N ALA A 196 0.97 -11.56 -17.53
CA ALA A 196 1.89 -11.01 -18.53
C ALA A 196 3.32 -10.84 -18.00
N LEU A 197 3.47 -10.70 -16.67
CA LEU A 197 4.75 -10.58 -15.97
C LEU A 197 5.25 -11.90 -15.37
N ASN A 198 4.58 -13.03 -15.64
CA ASN A 198 4.85 -14.33 -15.01
C ASN A 198 4.84 -14.26 -13.49
N LEU A 199 3.85 -13.56 -12.94
CA LEU A 199 3.60 -13.47 -11.51
C LEU A 199 2.37 -14.29 -11.16
N GLU A 200 2.45 -15.06 -10.07
CA GLU A 200 1.28 -15.67 -9.46
C GLU A 200 0.56 -14.62 -8.60
N ILE A 201 -0.78 -14.58 -8.67
CA ILE A 201 -1.60 -13.71 -7.82
C ILE A 201 -2.43 -14.54 -6.86
N VAL A 202 -2.34 -14.21 -5.57
CA VAL A 202 -3.14 -14.83 -4.51
C VAL A 202 -3.93 -13.72 -3.81
N TRP A 203 -5.26 -13.82 -3.85
CA TRP A 203 -6.16 -12.88 -3.19
C TRP A 203 -6.37 -13.24 -1.73
N SER A 204 -6.29 -12.23 -0.84
CA SER A 204 -6.62 -12.41 0.57
C SER A 204 -8.12 -12.60 0.76
N ASP A 205 -8.50 -13.49 1.69
CA ASP A 205 -9.90 -13.75 2.01
C ASP A 205 -10.38 -12.84 3.15
N ALA A 206 -10.94 -11.69 2.80
CA ALA A 206 -11.51 -10.75 3.75
C ALA A 206 -12.70 -11.33 4.53
N GLU A 207 -13.44 -12.29 3.95
CA GLU A 207 -14.54 -12.95 4.63
C GLU A 207 -14.03 -13.86 5.77
N ALA A 208 -12.95 -14.61 5.52
CA ALA A 208 -12.32 -15.45 6.54
C ALA A 208 -11.73 -14.61 7.68
N VAL A 209 -11.13 -13.44 7.38
CA VAL A 209 -10.48 -12.59 8.39
C VAL A 209 -11.50 -11.80 9.21
N PHE A 210 -12.48 -11.16 8.57
CA PHE A 210 -13.38 -10.21 9.24
C PHE A 210 -14.71 -10.84 9.66
N GLY A 211 -15.15 -11.91 9.00
CA GLY A 211 -16.44 -12.56 9.28
C GLY A 211 -17.61 -11.60 9.28
N HIS A 212 -18.35 -11.55 10.39
CA HIS A 212 -19.48 -10.64 10.56
C HIS A 212 -19.09 -9.23 11.06
N ASP A 213 -17.88 -9.06 11.62
CA ASP A 213 -17.42 -7.76 12.12
C ASP A 213 -16.78 -6.92 11.00
N ARG A 214 -17.64 -6.30 10.20
CA ARG A 214 -17.26 -5.48 9.05
C ARG A 214 -17.14 -3.98 9.35
N LYS A 215 -17.29 -3.56 10.61
CA LYS A 215 -17.16 -2.16 11.00
C LYS A 215 -15.78 -1.63 10.56
N GLY A 216 -15.75 -0.48 9.89
CA GLY A 216 -14.52 0.16 9.40
C GLY A 216 -13.90 -0.46 8.15
N VAL A 217 -14.38 -1.63 7.68
CA VAL A 217 -13.86 -2.35 6.50
C VAL A 217 -14.95 -2.74 5.50
N GLN A 218 -16.08 -2.02 5.49
CA GLN A 218 -17.22 -2.29 4.61
C GLN A 218 -16.86 -2.22 3.12
N ASP A 219 -15.85 -1.45 2.76
CA ASP A 219 -15.34 -1.30 1.39
C ASP A 219 -14.77 -2.61 0.79
N TYR A 220 -14.35 -3.57 1.61
CA TYR A 220 -13.94 -4.91 1.18
C TYR A 220 -15.15 -5.81 0.79
N PHE A 221 -16.37 -5.41 1.15
CA PHE A 221 -17.59 -6.21 0.96
C PHE A 221 -18.58 -5.59 -0.02
N ARG A 222 -18.21 -4.50 -0.69
CA ARG A 222 -19.06 -3.90 -1.72
C ARG A 222 -19.34 -4.92 -2.83
N LYS A 223 -20.59 -5.01 -3.25
CA LYS A 223 -21.02 -5.93 -4.31
C LYS A 223 -21.04 -5.32 -5.70
N GLU A 224 -21.01 -3.99 -5.76
CA GLU A 224 -21.13 -3.22 -7.00
C GLU A 224 -20.09 -2.09 -7.04
N GLY A 225 -19.81 -1.60 -8.24
CA GLY A 225 -18.86 -0.52 -8.47
C GLY A 225 -17.42 -0.95 -8.18
N LYS A 226 -16.77 -0.25 -7.29
CA LYS A 226 -15.42 -0.57 -6.84
C LYS A 226 -15.41 -1.21 -5.45
N ARG A 227 -14.58 -2.21 -5.27
CA ARG A 227 -14.39 -2.93 -4.02
C ARG A 227 -12.91 -2.93 -3.65
N ARG A 228 -12.61 -2.70 -2.37
CA ARG A 228 -11.27 -2.89 -1.85
C ARG A 228 -10.96 -4.38 -1.72
N ALA A 229 -9.76 -4.74 -2.09
CA ALA A 229 -9.25 -6.10 -1.91
C ALA A 229 -7.74 -6.06 -1.71
N ALA A 230 -7.22 -7.09 -1.06
CA ALA A 230 -5.79 -7.30 -0.91
C ALA A 230 -5.36 -8.55 -1.68
N CYS A 231 -4.15 -8.51 -2.22
CA CYS A 231 -3.51 -9.66 -2.84
C CYS A 231 -2.00 -9.62 -2.65
N CYS A 232 -1.36 -10.76 -2.82
CA CYS A 232 0.07 -10.81 -3.05
C CYS A 232 0.37 -11.28 -4.47
N LEU A 233 1.50 -10.78 -5.00
CA LEU A 233 2.12 -11.29 -6.22
C LEU A 233 3.41 -12.00 -5.85
N LEU A 234 3.60 -13.19 -6.37
CA LEU A 234 4.78 -14.01 -6.16
C LEU A 234 5.52 -14.17 -7.49
N ALA A 235 6.84 -14.04 -7.47
CA ALA A 235 7.62 -14.40 -8.65
C ALA A 235 7.42 -15.89 -8.93
N GLY A 236 7.04 -16.23 -10.15
CA GLY A 236 6.98 -17.63 -10.59
C GLY A 236 8.35 -18.28 -10.45
N ALA A 237 8.35 -19.55 -10.03
CA ALA A 237 9.54 -20.37 -9.92
C ALA A 237 10.21 -20.58 -11.27
#